data_2e56a962c42f5ddb43877a4657e59af2
#
_entry.id   2e56a962c42f5ddb43877a4657e59af2
#
_cell.length_a   1.000
_cell.length_b   1.000
_cell.length_c   1.000
_cell.angle_alpha   90.00
_cell.angle_beta   90.00
_cell.angle_gamma   90.00
#
_symmetry.space_group_name_H-M   'P 1'
#
loop_
_entity.id
_entity.type
_entity.pdbx_description
1 polymer ?
#
loop_
_entity_poly.entity_id
_entity_poly.type
_entity_poly.pdbx_seq_one_letter_code
_entity_poly.pdbx_strand_id
1 'polypeptide(L)'
;MDGLTMYFGNYQHFVHQTAWGWMIAVYLFLGGLGGAMGALSSYFYLIKKENNPVLFGLSTLLGIGLVNFGGIFLLIHMLKPWFAFFVWTHPTSWIFWGASFIMIYTITGAIWGLSLVSAHINFPFSQKLKNLNTSLVDKLGYISGVMGLLTAVYTGLLLSTAPAITLWSNPGLPVLFMVSALSTATAYFMLVSPSHIAHENEKLDIALLALEIIIISAFFNYLFISSAAGKYIISKMLSSVGFMGFFVILGLLVPFLLEIYAIKKHSKSLVILASLLVLMGGFLLRFYILKFGYYTYPW
;
A
#
# COMPACT_ATOMS: atom_id res chain seq x y z
N MET A 1 -31.68 27.35 -23.65
CA MET A 1 -30.40 26.65 -23.35
C MET A 1 -29.32 27.66 -23.62
N ASP A 2 -28.81 28.19 -22.53
CA ASP A 2 -27.98 29.39 -22.55
C ASP A 2 -26.63 29.10 -23.16
N GLY A 3 -26.14 30.03 -24.02
CA GLY A 3 -24.87 29.90 -24.74
C GLY A 3 -23.66 29.60 -23.86
N LEU A 4 -23.74 29.88 -22.55
CA LEU A 4 -22.76 29.49 -21.53
C LEU A 4 -22.65 27.98 -21.31
N THR A 5 -23.77 27.23 -21.31
CA THR A 5 -23.74 25.78 -21.15
C THR A 5 -23.14 25.08 -22.37
N MET A 6 -23.30 25.64 -23.55
CA MET A 6 -22.62 25.16 -24.77
C MET A 6 -21.13 25.43 -24.76
N TYR A 7 -20.72 26.61 -24.22
CA TYR A 7 -19.31 27.01 -24.16
C TYR A 7 -18.51 26.17 -23.16
N PHE A 8 -19.08 25.82 -22.00
CA PHE A 8 -18.42 24.97 -20.98
C PHE A 8 -18.58 23.47 -21.23
N GLY A 9 -19.60 23.01 -21.92
CA GLY A 9 -19.86 21.59 -22.20
C GLY A 9 -18.90 20.98 -23.24
N ASN A 10 -18.37 21.77 -24.18
CA ASN A 10 -17.54 21.29 -25.27
C ASN A 10 -16.04 21.50 -25.09
N TYR A 11 -15.57 22.19 -24.05
CA TYR A 11 -14.16 22.56 -23.85
C TYR A 11 -13.57 22.09 -22.53
N GLN A 12 -14.10 21.01 -21.91
CA GLN A 12 -13.35 20.35 -20.84
C GLN A 12 -12.20 19.56 -21.47
N HIS A 13 -11.07 20.23 -21.72
CA HIS A 13 -9.84 19.58 -22.07
C HIS A 13 -9.27 18.86 -20.86
N PHE A 14 -9.57 17.56 -20.74
CA PHE A 14 -8.94 16.69 -19.76
C PHE A 14 -7.52 16.38 -20.22
N VAL A 15 -6.55 17.04 -19.61
CA VAL A 15 -5.14 16.83 -19.91
C VAL A 15 -4.65 15.66 -19.05
N HIS A 16 -4.14 14.63 -19.73
CA HIS A 16 -3.55 13.49 -19.05
C HIS A 16 -2.29 13.92 -18.27
N GLN A 17 -2.18 13.54 -17.01
CA GLN A 17 -0.97 13.78 -16.24
C GLN A 17 0.17 12.86 -16.73
N THR A 18 1.36 13.41 -16.92
CA THR A 18 2.55 12.67 -17.36
C THR A 18 3.68 12.70 -16.32
N ALA A 19 3.52 13.50 -15.28
CA ALA A 19 4.55 13.71 -14.27
C ALA A 19 4.77 12.46 -13.39
N TRP A 20 3.70 11.75 -13.00
CA TRP A 20 3.77 10.61 -12.09
C TRP A 20 3.52 9.31 -12.83
N GLY A 21 4.62 8.66 -13.22
CA GLY A 21 4.62 7.42 -14.00
C GLY A 21 4.81 6.16 -13.14
N TRP A 22 5.29 5.09 -13.78
CA TRP A 22 5.48 3.77 -13.18
C TRP A 22 6.45 3.77 -11.98
N MET A 23 7.47 4.65 -11.95
CA MET A 23 8.41 4.76 -10.83
C MET A 23 7.70 5.13 -9.53
N ILE A 24 6.76 6.08 -9.62
CA ILE A 24 5.93 6.46 -8.47
C ILE A 24 4.98 5.33 -8.09
N ALA A 25 4.41 4.58 -9.07
CA ALA A 25 3.59 3.41 -8.76
C ALA A 25 4.37 2.35 -7.98
N VAL A 26 5.63 2.08 -8.35
CA VAL A 26 6.53 1.18 -7.62
C VAL A 26 6.77 1.69 -6.20
N TYR A 27 7.10 2.98 -6.04
CA TYR A 27 7.26 3.57 -4.71
C TYR A 27 6.03 3.42 -3.83
N LEU A 28 4.85 3.76 -4.34
CA LEU A 28 3.59 3.66 -3.60
C LEU A 28 3.26 2.20 -3.23
N PHE A 29 3.56 1.25 -4.12
CA PHE A 29 3.36 -0.17 -3.87
C PHE A 29 4.32 -0.69 -2.80
N LEU A 30 5.62 -0.47 -2.96
CA LEU A 30 6.64 -0.94 -2.02
C LEU A 30 6.51 -0.28 -0.66
N GLY A 31 6.16 1.02 -0.63
CA GLY A 31 5.87 1.76 0.60
C GLY A 31 4.66 1.21 1.35
N GLY A 32 3.59 0.92 0.62
CA GLY A 32 2.38 0.31 1.18
C GLY A 32 2.64 -1.12 1.69
N LEU A 33 3.15 -2.00 0.84
CA LEU A 33 3.48 -3.39 1.18
C LEU A 33 4.45 -3.47 2.36
N GLY A 34 5.58 -2.76 2.29
CA GLY A 34 6.61 -2.82 3.33
C GLY A 34 6.13 -2.26 4.67
N GLY A 35 5.33 -1.19 4.66
CA GLY A 35 4.70 -0.64 5.87
C GLY A 35 3.70 -1.61 6.49
N ALA A 36 2.83 -2.22 5.66
CA ALA A 36 1.85 -3.21 6.11
C ALA A 36 2.51 -4.50 6.62
N MET A 37 3.64 -4.93 6.05
CA MET A 37 4.43 -6.06 6.57
C MET A 37 4.90 -5.81 8.00
N GLY A 38 5.39 -4.61 8.32
CA GLY A 38 5.75 -4.22 9.68
C GLY A 38 4.56 -4.22 10.63
N ALA A 39 3.42 -3.70 10.18
CA ALA A 39 2.19 -3.68 10.96
C ALA A 39 1.67 -5.09 11.30
N LEU A 40 1.61 -5.98 10.30
CA LEU A 40 1.16 -7.36 10.51
C LEU A 40 2.17 -8.18 11.34
N SER A 41 3.48 -7.98 11.16
CA SER A 41 4.50 -8.61 12.01
C SER A 41 4.29 -8.25 13.48
N SER A 42 4.08 -6.97 13.77
CA SER A 42 3.80 -6.50 15.14
C SER A 42 2.48 -7.07 15.68
N TYR A 43 1.43 -7.10 14.87
CA TYR A 43 0.14 -7.66 15.24
C TYR A 43 0.24 -9.15 15.61
N PHE A 44 0.82 -9.97 14.74
CA PHE A 44 0.93 -11.41 15.01
C PHE A 44 1.84 -11.70 16.21
N TYR A 45 3.00 -11.05 16.29
CA TYR A 45 3.95 -11.32 17.36
C TYR A 45 3.49 -10.75 18.71
N LEU A 46 3.06 -9.48 18.80
CA LEU A 46 2.79 -8.81 20.06
C LEU A 46 1.34 -9.00 20.56
N ILE A 47 0.36 -9.04 19.63
CA ILE A 47 -1.05 -9.11 19.99
C ILE A 47 -1.54 -10.56 19.96
N LYS A 48 -1.31 -11.28 18.85
CA LYS A 48 -1.67 -12.69 18.70
C LYS A 48 -0.76 -13.63 19.50
N LYS A 49 0.42 -13.14 19.92
CA LYS A 49 1.42 -13.93 20.67
C LYS A 49 1.95 -15.16 19.90
N GLU A 50 2.03 -15.04 18.57
CA GLU A 50 2.60 -16.08 17.72
C GLU A 50 4.12 -16.19 17.98
N ASN A 51 4.57 -17.39 18.37
CA ASN A 51 5.97 -17.62 18.75
C ASN A 51 6.85 -17.93 17.52
N ASN A 52 7.05 -16.94 16.67
CA ASN A 52 7.93 -17.06 15.50
C ASN A 52 8.78 -15.79 15.29
N PRO A 53 9.69 -15.48 16.24
CA PRO A 53 10.42 -14.21 16.24
C PRO A 53 11.26 -14.01 14.97
N VAL A 54 11.86 -15.07 14.42
CA VAL A 54 12.69 -14.95 13.21
C VAL A 54 11.85 -14.56 12.01
N LEU A 55 10.68 -15.18 11.83
CA LEU A 55 9.77 -14.86 10.74
C LEU A 55 9.36 -13.38 10.79
N PHE A 56 8.84 -12.92 11.93
CA PHE A 56 8.34 -11.56 12.07
C PHE A 56 9.46 -10.51 12.07
N GLY A 57 10.63 -10.86 12.65
CA GLY A 57 11.80 -10.01 12.58
C GLY A 57 12.31 -9.82 11.15
N LEU A 58 12.48 -10.91 10.40
CA LEU A 58 12.93 -10.84 9.00
C LEU A 58 11.88 -10.17 8.10
N SER A 59 10.59 -10.43 8.31
CA SER A 59 9.52 -9.78 7.54
C SER A 59 9.51 -8.27 7.76
N THR A 60 9.73 -7.80 8.99
CA THR A 60 9.84 -6.37 9.28
C THR A 60 11.07 -5.75 8.61
N LEU A 61 12.23 -6.42 8.69
CA LEU A 61 13.46 -5.95 8.05
C LEU A 61 13.32 -5.90 6.53
N LEU A 62 12.69 -6.91 5.92
CA LEU A 62 12.38 -6.91 4.49
C LEU A 62 11.42 -5.77 4.16
N GLY A 63 10.37 -5.56 4.97
CA GLY A 63 9.42 -4.46 4.80
C GLY A 63 10.11 -3.09 4.81
N ILE A 64 11.04 -2.87 5.75
CA ILE A 64 11.88 -1.66 5.80
C ILE A 64 12.72 -1.55 4.52
N GLY A 65 13.33 -2.64 4.08
CA GLY A 65 14.10 -2.70 2.83
C GLY A 65 13.25 -2.26 1.64
N LEU A 66 12.01 -2.77 1.51
CA LEU A 66 11.09 -2.42 0.44
C LEU A 66 10.67 -0.95 0.48
N VAL A 67 10.34 -0.40 1.66
CA VAL A 67 9.98 1.01 1.82
C VAL A 67 11.13 1.92 1.39
N ASN A 68 12.35 1.65 1.87
CA ASN A 68 13.51 2.47 1.53
C ASN A 68 13.93 2.31 0.06
N PHE A 69 13.86 1.08 -0.48
CA PHE A 69 14.09 0.83 -1.91
C PHE A 69 13.06 1.56 -2.79
N GLY A 70 11.79 1.55 -2.40
CA GLY A 70 10.75 2.37 -3.03
C GLY A 70 11.10 3.86 -2.99
N GLY A 71 11.61 4.34 -1.86
CA GLY A 71 12.08 5.73 -1.69
C GLY A 71 13.19 6.12 -2.69
N ILE A 72 14.04 5.19 -3.09
CA ILE A 72 15.06 5.44 -4.14
C ILE A 72 14.39 5.78 -5.48
N PHE A 73 13.31 5.09 -5.87
CA PHE A 73 12.56 5.43 -7.09
C PHE A 73 11.97 6.84 -7.01
N LEU A 74 11.48 7.25 -5.84
CA LEU A 74 11.02 8.61 -5.62
C LEU A 74 12.14 9.64 -5.80
N LEU A 75 13.33 9.38 -5.22
CA LEU A 75 14.49 10.25 -5.35
C LEU A 75 15.02 10.34 -6.79
N ILE A 76 15.05 9.23 -7.52
CA ILE A 76 15.44 9.20 -8.95
C ILE A 76 14.44 10.00 -9.78
N HIS A 77 13.15 9.94 -9.44
CA HIS A 77 12.11 10.71 -10.13
C HIS A 77 12.23 12.22 -9.90
N MET A 78 12.82 12.64 -8.79
CA MET A 78 13.08 14.07 -8.51
C MET A 78 14.23 14.56 -9.40
N LEU A 79 14.01 15.63 -10.15
CA LEU A 79 15.06 16.27 -10.97
C LEU A 79 16.27 16.74 -10.15
N LYS A 80 16.07 17.01 -8.87
CA LYS A 80 17.09 17.51 -7.94
C LYS A 80 16.96 16.78 -6.59
N PRO A 81 17.45 15.54 -6.45
CA PRO A 81 17.25 14.70 -5.27
C PRO A 81 17.85 15.31 -3.97
N TRP A 82 18.89 16.15 -4.06
CA TRP A 82 19.46 16.86 -2.89
C TRP A 82 18.49 17.85 -2.26
N PHE A 83 17.45 18.31 -2.97
CA PHE A 83 16.39 19.11 -2.37
C PHE A 83 15.38 18.29 -1.54
N ALA A 84 15.45 16.97 -1.55
CA ALA A 84 14.63 16.12 -0.68
C ALA A 84 14.80 16.47 0.81
N PHE A 85 15.96 17.03 1.17
CA PHE A 85 16.22 17.49 2.53
C PHE A 85 15.28 18.62 3.00
N PHE A 86 14.76 19.44 2.08
CA PHE A 86 13.79 20.48 2.40
C PHE A 86 12.41 19.97 2.81
N VAL A 87 12.15 18.67 2.69
CA VAL A 87 10.93 18.04 3.25
C VAL A 87 10.78 18.38 4.73
N TRP A 88 11.88 18.50 5.48
CA TRP A 88 11.87 18.79 6.91
C TRP A 88 11.57 20.25 7.27
N THR A 89 11.53 21.16 6.31
CA THR A 89 11.31 22.61 6.56
C THR A 89 9.82 23.00 6.57
N HIS A 90 8.92 22.11 6.13
CA HIS A 90 7.49 22.42 5.98
C HIS A 90 6.60 21.42 6.73
N PRO A 91 6.41 21.54 8.05
CA PRO A 91 5.65 20.59 8.86
C PRO A 91 4.14 20.55 8.54
N THR A 92 3.63 21.51 7.78
CA THR A 92 2.25 21.54 7.28
C THR A 92 2.03 20.63 6.07
N SER A 93 3.10 20.14 5.44
CA SER A 93 3.05 19.28 4.27
C SER A 93 2.87 17.81 4.65
N TRP A 94 2.02 17.08 3.94
CA TRP A 94 1.90 15.63 4.07
C TRP A 94 3.19 14.89 3.73
N ILE A 95 4.06 15.47 2.89
CA ILE A 95 5.37 14.88 2.57
C ILE A 95 6.27 14.84 3.82
N PHE A 96 6.24 15.89 4.67
CA PHE A 96 6.94 15.91 5.96
C PHE A 96 6.48 14.76 6.86
N TRP A 97 5.17 14.58 7.01
CA TRP A 97 4.61 13.51 7.84
C TRP A 97 4.96 12.12 7.31
N GLY A 98 4.86 11.92 6.00
CA GLY A 98 5.25 10.65 5.39
C GLY A 98 6.73 10.31 5.57
N ALA A 99 7.61 11.27 5.35
CA ALA A 99 9.05 11.10 5.61
C ALA A 99 9.32 10.77 7.09
N SER A 100 8.59 11.43 8.02
CA SER A 100 8.69 11.16 9.44
C SER A 100 8.22 9.75 9.80
N PHE A 101 7.09 9.29 9.26
CA PHE A 101 6.60 7.92 9.49
C PHE A 101 7.59 6.87 8.97
N ILE A 102 8.12 7.05 7.76
CA ILE A 102 9.12 6.17 7.17
C ILE A 102 10.38 6.13 8.04
N MET A 103 10.87 7.28 8.49
CA MET A 103 12.07 7.37 9.31
C MET A 103 11.88 6.66 10.66
N ILE A 104 10.78 6.94 11.37
CA ILE A 104 10.50 6.32 12.66
C ILE A 104 10.29 4.82 12.49
N TYR A 105 9.55 4.39 11.46
CA TYR A 105 9.36 2.98 11.12
C TYR A 105 10.70 2.29 10.84
N THR A 106 11.56 2.90 10.03
CA THR A 106 12.88 2.34 9.69
C THR A 106 13.73 2.15 10.94
N ILE A 107 13.83 3.15 11.83
CA ILE A 107 14.66 3.08 13.03
C ILE A 107 14.09 2.06 14.04
N THR A 108 12.82 2.22 14.41
CA THR A 108 12.21 1.37 15.44
C THR A 108 12.04 -0.07 14.98
N GLY A 109 11.64 -0.27 13.72
CA GLY A 109 11.49 -1.58 13.12
C GLY A 109 12.82 -2.30 12.89
N ALA A 110 13.89 -1.57 12.54
CA ALA A 110 15.23 -2.16 12.42
C ALA A 110 15.72 -2.67 13.79
N ILE A 111 15.61 -1.85 14.84
CA ILE A 111 16.02 -2.28 16.19
C ILE A 111 15.16 -3.46 16.64
N TRP A 112 13.86 -3.39 16.48
CA TRP A 112 12.92 -4.46 16.85
C TRP A 112 13.17 -5.74 16.06
N GLY A 113 13.21 -5.67 14.72
CA GLY A 113 13.41 -6.83 13.85
C GLY A 113 14.76 -7.50 14.08
N LEU A 114 15.85 -6.71 14.21
CA LEU A 114 17.17 -7.24 14.54
C LEU A 114 17.19 -7.87 15.95
N SER A 115 16.50 -7.29 16.93
CA SER A 115 16.41 -7.87 18.28
C SER A 115 15.75 -9.25 18.26
N LEU A 116 14.64 -9.43 17.51
CA LEU A 116 13.96 -10.70 17.36
C LEU A 116 14.84 -11.75 16.66
N VAL A 117 15.55 -11.36 15.60
CA VAL A 117 16.43 -12.25 14.85
C VAL A 117 17.68 -12.60 15.66
N SER A 118 18.22 -11.67 16.45
CA SER A 118 19.42 -11.87 17.25
C SER A 118 19.31 -13.03 18.25
N ALA A 119 18.10 -13.35 18.71
CA ALA A 119 17.86 -14.47 19.61
C ALA A 119 18.28 -15.83 19.00
N HIS A 120 18.21 -15.96 17.68
CA HIS A 120 18.40 -17.23 16.96
C HIS A 120 19.60 -17.21 16.00
N ILE A 121 20.00 -16.03 15.52
CA ILE A 121 21.09 -15.86 14.54
C ILE A 121 22.16 -14.93 15.13
N ASN A 122 23.41 -15.39 15.11
CA ASN A 122 24.54 -14.58 15.55
C ASN A 122 25.08 -13.73 14.38
N PHE A 123 25.14 -12.42 14.59
CA PHE A 123 25.71 -11.45 13.65
C PHE A 123 26.46 -10.34 14.44
N PRO A 124 27.29 -9.54 13.79
CA PRO A 124 27.91 -8.39 14.47
C PRO A 124 26.87 -7.57 15.22
N PHE A 125 27.14 -7.22 16.48
CA PHE A 125 26.26 -6.50 17.42
C PHE A 125 25.06 -7.30 17.98
N SER A 126 24.82 -8.55 17.61
CA SER A 126 23.73 -9.37 18.14
C SER A 126 23.73 -9.46 19.66
N GLN A 127 24.88 -9.54 20.29
CA GLN A 127 25.05 -9.58 21.76
C GLN A 127 24.43 -8.34 22.45
N LYS A 128 24.63 -7.14 21.87
CA LYS A 128 24.07 -5.89 22.42
C LYS A 128 22.54 -5.89 22.31
N LEU A 129 22.00 -6.44 21.22
CA LEU A 129 20.56 -6.53 20.99
C LEU A 129 19.90 -7.58 21.89
N LYS A 130 20.56 -8.72 22.14
CA LYS A 130 20.08 -9.74 23.09
C LYS A 130 19.96 -9.21 24.52
N ASN A 131 20.80 -8.27 24.91
CA ASN A 131 20.80 -7.68 26.25
C ASN A 131 19.78 -6.53 26.41
N LEU A 132 19.00 -6.18 25.36
CA LEU A 132 17.93 -5.19 25.49
C LEU A 132 16.81 -5.71 26.37
N ASN A 133 16.24 -4.79 27.17
CA ASN A 133 15.09 -5.10 28.00
C ASN A 133 13.90 -5.49 27.11
N THR A 134 13.27 -6.64 27.40
CA THR A 134 12.13 -7.17 26.66
C THR A 134 10.98 -6.14 26.55
N SER A 135 10.70 -5.42 27.65
CA SER A 135 9.69 -4.36 27.61
C SER A 135 10.01 -3.23 26.63
N LEU A 136 11.29 -2.89 26.45
CA LEU A 136 11.72 -1.91 25.45
C LEU A 136 11.54 -2.46 24.03
N VAL A 137 11.93 -3.72 23.84
CA VAL A 137 11.78 -4.40 22.52
C VAL A 137 10.30 -4.45 22.10
N ASP A 138 9.40 -4.82 23.03
CA ASP A 138 7.96 -4.84 22.76
C ASP A 138 7.42 -3.44 22.43
N LYS A 139 7.81 -2.40 23.16
CA LYS A 139 7.42 -1.02 22.85
C LYS A 139 7.89 -0.59 21.46
N LEU A 140 9.12 -0.92 21.10
CA LEU A 140 9.63 -0.64 19.75
C LEU A 140 8.83 -1.37 18.67
N GLY A 141 8.41 -2.61 18.94
CA GLY A 141 7.54 -3.36 18.07
C GLY A 141 6.17 -2.69 17.86
N TYR A 142 5.52 -2.22 18.93
CA TYR A 142 4.25 -1.48 18.81
C TYR A 142 4.43 -0.18 18.00
N ILE A 143 5.49 0.59 18.28
CA ILE A 143 5.77 1.82 17.54
C ILE A 143 6.02 1.50 16.07
N SER A 144 6.84 0.48 15.78
CA SER A 144 7.13 0.02 14.41
C SER A 144 5.85 -0.39 13.68
N GLY A 145 4.96 -1.14 14.32
CA GLY A 145 3.69 -1.57 13.71
C GLY A 145 2.79 -0.40 13.36
N VAL A 146 2.62 0.55 14.28
CA VAL A 146 1.81 1.75 14.06
C VAL A 146 2.41 2.63 12.96
N MET A 147 3.72 2.89 13.01
CA MET A 147 4.40 3.70 11.99
C MET A 147 4.43 3.02 10.62
N GLY A 148 4.54 1.70 10.57
CA GLY A 148 4.39 0.92 9.35
C GLY A 148 2.99 1.08 8.74
N LEU A 149 1.94 0.97 9.55
CA LEU A 149 0.56 1.19 9.07
C LEU A 149 0.36 2.63 8.59
N LEU A 150 0.85 3.62 9.33
CA LEU A 150 0.78 5.04 8.91
C LEU A 150 1.55 5.28 7.61
N THR A 151 2.68 4.59 7.40
CA THR A 151 3.42 4.63 6.12
C THR A 151 2.57 4.06 4.97
N ALA A 152 1.83 2.97 5.19
CA ALA A 152 0.93 2.42 4.17
C ALA A 152 -0.23 3.39 3.84
N VAL A 153 -0.86 3.99 4.85
CA VAL A 153 -1.94 4.99 4.69
C VAL A 153 -1.44 6.25 3.99
N TYR A 154 -0.25 6.72 4.37
CA TYR A 154 0.37 7.92 3.83
C TYR A 154 0.49 7.89 2.30
N THR A 155 0.75 6.73 1.70
CA THR A 155 0.84 6.62 0.23
C THR A 155 -0.44 7.07 -0.48
N GLY A 156 -1.59 6.82 0.10
CA GLY A 156 -2.88 7.29 -0.39
C GLY A 156 -3.17 8.75 -0.03
N LEU A 157 -2.79 9.18 1.20
CA LEU A 157 -2.93 10.57 1.63
C LEU A 157 -2.14 11.52 0.73
N LEU A 158 -0.93 11.12 0.32
CA LEU A 158 -0.10 11.93 -0.58
C LEU A 158 -0.82 12.25 -1.89
N LEU A 159 -1.49 11.27 -2.50
CA LEU A 159 -2.27 11.50 -3.71
C LEU A 159 -3.52 12.33 -3.45
N SER A 160 -4.21 12.07 -2.34
CA SER A 160 -5.49 12.74 -2.05
C SER A 160 -5.35 14.24 -1.82
N THR A 161 -4.13 14.74 -1.61
CA THR A 161 -3.84 16.18 -1.49
C THR A 161 -3.61 16.90 -2.82
N ALA A 162 -3.77 16.23 -3.96
CA ALA A 162 -3.65 16.82 -5.29
C ALA A 162 -5.04 17.22 -5.86
N PRO A 163 -5.58 18.41 -5.55
CA PRO A 163 -6.95 18.80 -5.90
C PRO A 163 -7.17 18.94 -7.41
N ALA A 164 -6.10 19.15 -8.17
CA ALA A 164 -6.16 19.31 -9.62
C ALA A 164 -6.53 18.01 -10.37
N ILE A 165 -6.49 16.86 -9.70
CA ILE A 165 -6.79 15.55 -10.31
C ILE A 165 -7.96 14.93 -9.56
N THR A 166 -9.14 14.95 -10.16
CA THR A 166 -10.40 14.49 -9.54
C THR A 166 -10.33 13.05 -9.04
N LEU A 167 -9.64 12.16 -9.75
CA LEU A 167 -9.47 10.76 -9.33
C LEU A 167 -8.70 10.65 -8.01
N TRP A 168 -7.71 11.51 -7.79
CA TRP A 168 -6.85 11.46 -6.61
C TRP A 168 -7.44 12.20 -5.42
N SER A 169 -8.10 13.33 -5.64
CA SER A 169 -8.66 14.21 -4.59
C SER A 169 -9.86 13.62 -3.84
N ASN A 170 -9.97 12.31 -3.78
CA ASN A 170 -11.06 11.60 -3.10
C ASN A 170 -10.60 11.07 -1.73
N PRO A 171 -11.31 11.33 -0.64
CA PRO A 171 -10.98 10.87 0.71
C PRO A 171 -11.02 9.34 0.87
N GLY A 172 -11.66 8.60 -0.04
CA GLY A 172 -11.65 7.15 -0.06
C GLY A 172 -10.31 6.53 -0.49
N LEU A 173 -9.45 7.29 -1.18
CA LEU A 173 -8.20 6.78 -1.72
C LEU A 173 -7.20 6.32 -0.63
N PRO A 174 -6.98 7.05 0.49
CA PRO A 174 -6.14 6.57 1.57
C PRO A 174 -6.62 5.26 2.19
N VAL A 175 -7.94 5.10 2.35
CA VAL A 175 -8.54 3.87 2.91
C VAL A 175 -8.35 2.72 1.94
N LEU A 176 -8.58 2.94 0.64
CA LEU A 176 -8.35 1.96 -0.41
C LEU A 176 -6.90 1.48 -0.44
N PHE A 177 -5.94 2.40 -0.37
CA PHE A 177 -4.52 2.06 -0.38
C PHE A 177 -4.09 1.32 0.89
N MET A 178 -4.66 1.67 2.05
CA MET A 178 -4.42 0.95 3.30
C MET A 178 -4.92 -0.50 3.22
N VAL A 179 -6.16 -0.70 2.80
CA VAL A 179 -6.76 -2.05 2.70
C VAL A 179 -5.98 -2.90 1.70
N SER A 180 -5.66 -2.35 0.52
CA SER A 180 -4.85 -3.02 -0.49
C SER A 180 -3.42 -3.32 -0.01
N ALA A 181 -2.82 -2.45 0.81
CA ALA A 181 -1.50 -2.70 1.39
C ALA A 181 -1.54 -3.85 2.42
N LEU A 182 -2.57 -3.89 3.26
CA LEU A 182 -2.76 -5.00 4.21
C LEU A 182 -3.01 -6.31 3.46
N SER A 183 -3.84 -6.32 2.40
CA SER A 183 -4.09 -7.50 1.56
C SER A 183 -2.79 -8.01 0.91
N THR A 184 -1.97 -7.14 0.32
CA THR A 184 -0.67 -7.56 -0.23
C THR A 184 0.30 -8.07 0.83
N ALA A 185 0.25 -7.55 2.06
CA ALA A 185 1.08 -8.03 3.15
C ALA A 185 0.59 -9.39 3.70
N THR A 186 -0.73 -9.62 3.78
CA THR A 186 -1.28 -10.95 4.10
C THR A 186 -0.90 -11.97 3.03
N ALA A 187 -0.98 -11.60 1.75
CA ALA A 187 -0.51 -12.43 0.64
C ALA A 187 0.97 -12.82 0.79
N TYR A 188 1.84 -11.88 1.17
CA TYR A 188 3.24 -12.19 1.49
C TYR A 188 3.34 -13.20 2.63
N PHE A 189 2.60 -13.00 3.75
CA PHE A 189 2.64 -13.94 4.87
C PHE A 189 2.09 -15.32 4.51
N MET A 190 1.10 -15.42 3.63
CA MET A 190 0.64 -16.72 3.11
C MET A 190 1.74 -17.49 2.38
N LEU A 191 2.67 -16.80 1.71
CA LEU A 191 3.77 -17.41 0.98
C LEU A 191 4.92 -17.91 1.89
N VAL A 192 5.19 -17.19 2.99
CA VAL A 192 6.42 -17.42 3.79
C VAL A 192 6.17 -18.06 5.16
N SER A 193 4.92 -18.05 5.64
CA SER A 193 4.59 -18.48 7.01
C SER A 193 4.31 -19.97 7.11
N PRO A 194 4.46 -20.56 8.32
CA PRO A 194 3.92 -21.88 8.64
C PRO A 194 2.41 -21.97 8.35
N SER A 195 1.93 -23.19 8.09
CA SER A 195 0.56 -23.41 7.60
C SER A 195 -0.56 -22.82 8.48
N HIS A 196 -0.38 -22.79 9.82
CA HIS A 196 -1.38 -22.20 10.71
C HIS A 196 -1.48 -20.67 10.57
N ILE A 197 -0.34 -19.99 10.51
CA ILE A 197 -0.29 -18.53 10.29
C ILE A 197 -0.77 -18.19 8.88
N ALA A 198 -0.37 -18.98 7.88
CA ALA A 198 -0.83 -18.82 6.50
C ALA A 198 -2.36 -18.93 6.40
N HIS A 199 -2.98 -19.87 7.10
CA HIS A 199 -4.43 -20.04 7.11
C HIS A 199 -5.17 -18.89 7.81
N GLU A 200 -4.61 -18.31 8.89
CA GLU A 200 -5.17 -17.09 9.48
C GLU A 200 -5.09 -15.90 8.52
N ASN A 201 -3.96 -15.75 7.83
CA ASN A 201 -3.80 -14.70 6.81
C ASN A 201 -4.74 -14.89 5.63
N GLU A 202 -5.01 -16.11 5.18
CA GLU A 202 -5.97 -16.41 4.10
C GLU A 202 -7.37 -15.92 4.45
N LYS A 203 -7.84 -16.17 5.68
CA LYS A 203 -9.14 -15.65 6.16
C LYS A 203 -9.17 -14.12 6.23
N LEU A 204 -8.07 -13.53 6.69
CA LEU A 204 -7.93 -12.08 6.79
C LEU A 204 -7.93 -11.46 5.38
N ASP A 205 -7.24 -12.08 4.42
CA ASP A 205 -7.14 -11.56 3.06
C ASP A 205 -8.48 -11.61 2.31
N ILE A 206 -9.24 -12.68 2.44
CA ILE A 206 -10.62 -12.75 1.91
C ILE A 206 -11.47 -11.57 2.41
N ALA A 207 -11.37 -11.24 3.71
CA ALA A 207 -12.09 -10.11 4.26
C ALA A 207 -11.57 -8.76 3.71
N LEU A 208 -10.25 -8.62 3.54
CA LEU A 208 -9.63 -7.43 2.97
C LEU A 208 -9.97 -7.26 1.49
N LEU A 209 -9.94 -8.33 0.68
CA LEU A 209 -10.34 -8.32 -0.72
C LEU A 209 -11.82 -7.97 -0.89
N ALA A 210 -12.71 -8.55 -0.05
CA ALA A 210 -14.12 -8.18 -0.03
C ALA A 210 -14.31 -6.69 0.29
N LEU A 211 -13.59 -6.18 1.29
CA LEU A 211 -13.61 -4.77 1.66
C LEU A 211 -13.06 -3.88 0.53
N GLU A 212 -11.99 -4.30 -0.14
CA GLU A 212 -11.40 -3.60 -1.29
C GLU A 212 -12.41 -3.48 -2.43
N ILE A 213 -13.15 -4.55 -2.75
CA ILE A 213 -14.23 -4.56 -3.76
C ILE A 213 -15.31 -3.54 -3.38
N ILE A 214 -15.76 -3.52 -2.13
CA ILE A 214 -16.78 -2.57 -1.65
C ILE A 214 -16.28 -1.13 -1.76
N ILE A 215 -15.05 -0.86 -1.30
CA ILE A 215 -14.46 0.49 -1.33
C ILE A 215 -14.28 0.96 -2.77
N ILE A 216 -13.77 0.14 -3.68
CA ILE A 216 -13.60 0.49 -5.10
C ILE A 216 -14.97 0.79 -5.74
N SER A 217 -15.98 -0.03 -5.45
CA SER A 217 -17.34 0.18 -5.97
C SER A 217 -17.94 1.50 -5.49
N ALA A 218 -17.80 1.80 -4.19
CA ALA A 218 -18.24 3.06 -3.60
C ALA A 218 -17.46 4.27 -4.16
N PHE A 219 -16.16 4.13 -4.31
CA PHE A 219 -15.25 5.12 -4.87
C PHE A 219 -15.62 5.47 -6.32
N PHE A 220 -15.88 4.46 -7.14
CA PHE A 220 -16.28 4.66 -8.53
C PHE A 220 -17.67 5.26 -8.65
N ASN A 221 -18.64 4.81 -7.84
CA ASN A 221 -19.97 5.37 -7.81
C ASN A 221 -19.96 6.86 -7.41
N TYR A 222 -19.19 7.20 -6.38
CA TYR A 222 -19.02 8.59 -5.97
C TYR A 222 -18.46 9.45 -7.10
N LEU A 223 -17.38 9.03 -7.76
CA LEU A 223 -16.78 9.78 -8.86
C LEU A 223 -17.71 9.89 -10.07
N PHE A 224 -18.45 8.85 -10.38
CA PHE A 224 -19.38 8.83 -11.50
C PHE A 224 -20.53 9.84 -11.32
N ILE A 225 -20.98 10.04 -10.07
CA ILE A 225 -22.09 10.95 -9.75
C ILE A 225 -21.60 12.37 -9.48
N SER A 226 -20.42 12.54 -8.88
CA SER A 226 -19.96 13.82 -8.34
C SER A 226 -19.61 14.88 -9.40
N SER A 227 -19.12 14.46 -10.58
CA SER A 227 -18.66 15.40 -11.61
C SER A 227 -18.60 14.78 -13.01
N ALA A 228 -18.73 15.65 -14.03
CA ALA A 228 -18.54 15.25 -15.43
C ALA A 228 -17.14 14.68 -15.69
N ALA A 229 -16.13 15.22 -15.04
CA ALA A 229 -14.75 14.74 -15.09
C ALA A 229 -14.62 13.34 -14.49
N GLY A 230 -15.20 13.11 -13.31
CA GLY A 230 -15.24 11.79 -12.70
C GLY A 230 -15.92 10.75 -13.58
N LYS A 231 -17.07 11.10 -14.18
CA LYS A 231 -17.79 10.25 -15.13
C LYS A 231 -16.92 9.88 -16.33
N TYR A 232 -16.22 10.85 -16.92
CA TYR A 232 -15.30 10.61 -18.04
C TYR A 232 -14.16 9.65 -17.64
N ILE A 233 -13.51 9.90 -16.51
CA ILE A 233 -12.38 9.10 -16.02
C ILE A 233 -12.82 7.65 -15.77
N ILE A 234 -13.93 7.45 -15.06
CA ILE A 234 -14.47 6.12 -14.76
C ILE A 234 -14.85 5.39 -16.04
N SER A 235 -15.51 6.05 -16.99
CA SER A 235 -15.84 5.44 -18.29
C SER A 235 -14.58 4.99 -19.04
N LYS A 236 -13.51 5.79 -19.02
CA LYS A 236 -12.21 5.42 -19.58
C LYS A 236 -11.56 4.24 -18.86
N MET A 237 -11.63 4.20 -17.53
CA MET A 237 -11.09 3.08 -16.74
C MET A 237 -11.84 1.78 -17.06
N LEU A 238 -13.17 1.81 -17.03
CA LEU A 238 -14.01 0.64 -17.29
C LEU A 238 -13.89 0.13 -18.74
N SER A 239 -13.64 1.01 -19.72
CA SER A 239 -13.39 0.61 -21.11
C SER A 239 -11.97 0.09 -21.36
N SER A 240 -11.05 0.25 -20.40
CA SER A 240 -9.67 -0.21 -20.51
C SER A 240 -9.57 -1.72 -20.27
N VAL A 241 -9.23 -2.50 -21.30
CA VAL A 241 -8.97 -3.94 -21.16
C VAL A 241 -7.88 -4.21 -20.12
N GLY A 242 -6.86 -3.36 -20.06
CA GLY A 242 -5.79 -3.49 -19.07
C GLY A 242 -6.30 -3.34 -17.63
N PHE A 243 -7.11 -2.32 -17.35
CA PHE A 243 -7.66 -2.09 -16.01
C PHE A 243 -8.66 -3.21 -15.64
N MET A 244 -9.64 -3.49 -16.49
CA MET A 244 -10.65 -4.49 -16.21
C MET A 244 -10.09 -5.92 -16.19
N GLY A 245 -9.26 -6.30 -17.19
CA GLY A 245 -8.72 -7.65 -17.29
C GLY A 245 -7.63 -7.94 -16.25
N PHE A 246 -6.58 -7.11 -16.18
CA PHE A 246 -5.45 -7.42 -15.32
C PHE A 246 -5.68 -7.01 -13.86
N PHE A 247 -6.28 -5.84 -13.61
CA PHE A 247 -6.49 -5.43 -12.22
C PHE A 247 -7.79 -6.01 -11.66
N VAL A 248 -8.97 -5.70 -12.25
CA VAL A 248 -10.26 -6.09 -11.65
C VAL A 248 -10.44 -7.60 -11.67
N ILE A 249 -10.22 -8.24 -12.82
CA ILE A 249 -10.45 -9.69 -12.93
C ILE A 249 -9.29 -10.45 -12.32
N LEU A 250 -8.07 -10.32 -12.83
CA LEU A 250 -6.94 -11.15 -12.41
C LEU A 250 -6.32 -10.71 -11.07
N GLY A 251 -6.35 -9.42 -10.75
CA GLY A 251 -5.73 -8.89 -9.54
C GLY A 251 -6.67 -8.80 -8.32
N LEU A 252 -7.99 -8.91 -8.50
CA LEU A 252 -8.96 -8.74 -7.42
C LEU A 252 -9.98 -9.88 -7.36
N LEU A 253 -10.76 -10.13 -8.42
CA LEU A 253 -11.84 -11.13 -8.39
C LEU A 253 -11.33 -12.57 -8.40
N VAL A 254 -10.34 -12.87 -9.25
CA VAL A 254 -9.80 -14.24 -9.35
C VAL A 254 -9.12 -14.65 -8.03
N PRO A 255 -8.20 -13.87 -7.40
CA PRO A 255 -7.63 -14.25 -6.13
C PRO A 255 -8.68 -14.39 -5.03
N PHE A 256 -9.66 -13.48 -4.94
CA PHE A 256 -10.77 -13.60 -3.99
C PHE A 256 -11.51 -14.94 -4.09
N LEU A 257 -11.85 -15.38 -5.32
CA LEU A 257 -12.51 -16.66 -5.54
C LEU A 257 -11.58 -17.86 -5.29
N LEU A 258 -10.30 -17.73 -5.67
CA LEU A 258 -9.29 -18.78 -5.44
C LEU A 258 -9.06 -19.03 -3.95
N GLU A 259 -8.99 -17.98 -3.12
CA GLU A 259 -8.82 -18.12 -1.67
C GLU A 259 -10.04 -18.78 -1.02
N ILE A 260 -11.25 -18.36 -1.38
CA ILE A 260 -12.48 -19.03 -0.90
C ILE A 260 -12.47 -20.53 -1.26
N TYR A 261 -11.99 -20.86 -2.46
CA TYR A 261 -11.91 -22.25 -2.90
C TYR A 261 -10.76 -23.01 -2.25
N ALA A 262 -9.62 -22.33 -2.01
CA ALA A 262 -8.42 -22.88 -1.38
C ALA A 262 -8.69 -23.31 0.08
N ILE A 263 -9.42 -22.52 0.85
CA ILE A 263 -9.86 -22.87 2.21
C ILE A 263 -10.64 -24.17 2.20
N LYS A 264 -11.56 -24.36 1.24
CA LYS A 264 -12.39 -25.58 1.14
C LYS A 264 -11.57 -26.81 0.75
N LYS A 265 -10.55 -26.65 -0.10
CA LYS A 265 -9.72 -27.74 -0.61
C LYS A 265 -8.42 -27.98 0.15
N HIS A 266 -8.03 -27.08 1.07
CA HIS A 266 -6.72 -27.10 1.75
C HIS A 266 -5.53 -27.21 0.78
N SER A 267 -5.61 -26.53 -0.39
CA SER A 267 -4.62 -26.63 -1.46
C SER A 267 -3.58 -25.53 -1.39
N LYS A 268 -2.35 -25.87 -1.01
CA LYS A 268 -1.22 -24.93 -0.96
C LYS A 268 -0.93 -24.26 -2.32
N SER A 269 -1.06 -25.00 -3.43
CA SER A 269 -0.82 -24.44 -4.77
C SER A 269 -1.80 -23.32 -5.13
N LEU A 270 -3.06 -23.45 -4.71
CA LEU A 270 -4.06 -22.41 -4.94
C LEU A 270 -3.76 -21.15 -4.09
N VAL A 271 -3.34 -21.34 -2.84
CA VAL A 271 -2.91 -20.24 -1.97
C VAL A 271 -1.74 -19.49 -2.59
N ILE A 272 -0.71 -20.18 -3.06
CA ILE A 272 0.45 -19.56 -3.71
C ILE A 272 0.02 -18.76 -4.96
N LEU A 273 -0.83 -19.35 -5.81
CA LEU A 273 -1.32 -18.67 -7.00
C LEU A 273 -2.12 -17.41 -6.65
N ALA A 274 -3.06 -17.51 -5.69
CA ALA A 274 -3.85 -16.39 -5.22
C ALA A 274 -2.96 -15.28 -4.66
N SER A 275 -2.00 -15.61 -3.78
CA SER A 275 -1.06 -14.64 -3.21
C SER A 275 -0.27 -13.88 -4.26
N LEU A 276 0.22 -14.56 -5.30
CA LEU A 276 0.94 -13.90 -6.40
C LEU A 276 0.03 -12.96 -7.19
N LEU A 277 -1.23 -13.35 -7.40
CA LEU A 277 -2.22 -12.49 -8.06
C LEU A 277 -2.60 -11.27 -7.22
N VAL A 278 -2.73 -11.43 -5.89
CA VAL A 278 -2.95 -10.30 -4.95
C VAL A 278 -1.79 -9.31 -5.00
N LEU A 279 -0.55 -9.78 -4.95
CA LEU A 279 0.63 -8.92 -5.04
C LEU A 279 0.66 -8.15 -6.37
N MET A 280 0.35 -8.82 -7.48
CA MET A 280 0.21 -8.18 -8.79
C MET A 280 -0.93 -7.16 -8.78
N GLY A 281 -2.09 -7.51 -8.24
CA GLY A 281 -3.26 -6.64 -8.13
C GLY A 281 -2.98 -5.36 -7.36
N GLY A 282 -2.31 -5.47 -6.20
CA GLY A 282 -1.94 -4.32 -5.39
C GLY A 282 -0.96 -3.36 -6.08
N PHE A 283 -0.05 -3.86 -6.91
CA PHE A 283 0.79 -3.02 -7.77
C PHE A 283 -0.06 -2.36 -8.87
N LEU A 284 -0.90 -3.13 -9.57
CA LEU A 284 -1.73 -2.65 -10.66
C LEU A 284 -2.75 -1.60 -10.21
N LEU A 285 -3.31 -1.71 -9.00
CA LEU A 285 -4.17 -0.69 -8.42
C LEU A 285 -3.46 0.68 -8.44
N ARG A 286 -2.26 0.75 -7.87
CA ARG A 286 -1.49 2.00 -7.78
C ARG A 286 -1.09 2.51 -9.16
N PHE A 287 -0.67 1.60 -10.03
CA PHE A 287 -0.31 1.93 -11.41
C PHE A 287 -1.48 2.54 -12.19
N TYR A 288 -2.69 1.94 -12.10
CA TYR A 288 -3.83 2.45 -12.83
C TYR A 288 -4.41 3.73 -12.20
N ILE A 289 -4.40 3.88 -10.87
CA ILE A 289 -4.78 5.15 -10.23
C ILE A 289 -3.88 6.30 -10.73
N LEU A 290 -2.59 6.07 -10.90
CA LEU A 290 -1.70 7.08 -11.49
C LEU A 290 -1.95 7.25 -12.98
N LYS A 291 -2.04 6.16 -13.74
CA LYS A 291 -2.22 6.18 -15.19
C LYS A 291 -3.51 6.89 -15.63
N PHE A 292 -4.58 6.82 -14.88
CA PHE A 292 -5.84 7.50 -15.17
C PHE A 292 -5.99 8.84 -14.46
N GLY A 293 -4.91 9.43 -13.98
CA GLY A 293 -4.87 10.81 -13.50
C GLY A 293 -5.05 11.79 -14.65
N TYR A 294 -6.13 12.57 -14.62
CA TYR A 294 -6.38 13.67 -15.55
C TYR A 294 -6.53 14.96 -14.79
N TYR A 295 -5.85 15.99 -15.26
CA TYR A 295 -6.08 17.36 -14.76
C TYR A 295 -7.47 17.81 -15.18
N THR A 296 -8.24 18.19 -14.20
CA THR A 296 -9.57 18.75 -14.39
C THR A 296 -9.48 20.22 -14.09
N TYR A 297 -9.49 21.04 -15.12
CA TYR A 297 -9.49 22.48 -14.98
C TYR A 297 -10.91 23.01 -14.94
N PRO A 298 -11.35 23.57 -13.83
CA PRO A 298 -12.44 24.51 -13.79
C PRO A 298 -11.82 25.90 -13.72
N TRP A 299 -11.36 26.43 -14.81
CA TRP A 299 -11.07 27.87 -14.89
C TRP A 299 -12.07 28.53 -15.76
#